data_6af4a29a88d3617a979b835bd51bd82b
#
_entry.id   6af4a29a88d3617a979b835bd51bd82b
#
_cell.length_a   1.000
_cell.length_b   1.000
_cell.length_c   1.000
_cell.angle_alpha   90.00
_cell.angle_beta   90.00
_cell.angle_gamma   90.00
#
_symmetry.space_group_name_H-M   'P 1'
#
loop_
_entity.id
_entity.type
_entity.pdbx_description
1 polymer ?
#
loop_
_entity_poly.entity_id
_entity_poly.type
_entity_poly.pdbx_seq_one_letter_code
_entity_poly.pdbx_strand_id
1 'polypeptide(L)'
;WSLLVMYALNHNGAKAVRFGELRKLIPDISQKMLTSTLRTLETDGYVTRQVFAEVPPRVEYSLTERAISLIPLIDSLIEWALDNMADILSDRNKNKWYYERNDKNA
;
A
#
# COMPACT_ATOMS: atom_id res chain seq x y z
N TRP A 1 -3.43 3.87 -1.96
CA TRP A 1 -2.67 2.83 -2.66
C TRP A 1 -1.18 2.78 -2.31
N SER A 2 -0.59 3.87 -1.85
CA SER A 2 0.86 3.93 -1.58
C SER A 2 1.33 2.87 -0.57
N LEU A 3 0.65 2.76 0.57
CA LEU A 3 1.01 1.76 1.59
C LEU A 3 0.82 0.35 1.07
N LEU A 4 -0.26 0.10 0.33
CA LEU A 4 -0.55 -1.21 -0.24
C LEU A 4 0.50 -1.62 -1.28
N VAL A 5 0.91 -0.68 -2.14
CA VAL A 5 1.96 -0.93 -3.13
C VAL A 5 3.29 -1.23 -2.45
N MET A 6 3.66 -0.46 -1.42
CA MET A 6 4.87 -0.71 -0.64
C MET A 6 4.83 -2.08 0.03
N TYR A 7 3.69 -2.45 0.58
CA TYR A 7 3.50 -3.74 1.24
C TYR A 7 3.63 -4.90 0.24
N ALA A 8 3.04 -4.74 -0.95
CA ALA A 8 3.15 -5.74 -2.02
C ALA A 8 4.60 -5.91 -2.49
N LEU A 9 5.35 -4.81 -2.62
CA LEU A 9 6.77 -4.86 -2.96
C LEU A 9 7.60 -5.58 -1.90
N ASN A 10 7.22 -5.44 -0.63
CA ASN A 10 7.90 -6.12 0.47
C ASN A 10 7.59 -7.63 0.52
N HIS A 11 6.50 -8.06 -0.10
CA HIS A 11 6.07 -9.46 -0.07
C HIS A 11 7.14 -10.42 -0.62
N ASN A 12 7.91 -9.98 -1.61
CA ASN A 12 8.99 -10.76 -2.21
C ASN A 12 10.35 -10.58 -1.50
N GLY A 13 10.37 -9.99 -0.30
CA GLY A 13 11.57 -9.86 0.52
C GLY A 13 12.68 -9.07 -0.15
N ALA A 14 12.63 -7.80 -0.26
CA ALA A 14 13.67 -6.90 -0.79
C ALA A 14 14.16 -7.20 -2.22
N LYS A 15 13.55 -8.15 -2.94
CA LYS A 15 13.86 -8.42 -4.34
C LYS A 15 13.10 -7.45 -5.24
N ALA A 16 13.72 -7.10 -6.36
CA ALA A 16 13.06 -6.27 -7.37
C ALA A 16 11.84 -6.99 -7.97
N VAL A 17 10.78 -6.24 -8.20
CA VAL A 17 9.50 -6.76 -8.73
C VAL A 17 9.17 -6.06 -10.03
N ARG A 18 8.81 -6.83 -11.06
CA ARG A 18 8.36 -6.28 -12.34
C ARG A 18 6.96 -5.69 -12.21
N PHE A 19 6.66 -4.71 -13.04
CA PHE A 19 5.36 -4.06 -13.05
C PHE A 19 4.19 -5.05 -13.17
N GLY A 20 4.28 -5.99 -14.09
CA GLY A 20 3.24 -6.99 -14.30
C GLY A 20 3.03 -7.91 -13.10
N GLU A 21 4.11 -8.29 -12.41
CA GLU A 21 4.04 -9.09 -11.19
C GLU A 21 3.38 -8.31 -10.05
N LEU A 22 3.76 -7.04 -9.90
CA LEU A 22 3.20 -6.17 -8.88
C LEU A 22 1.70 -5.97 -9.09
N ARG A 23 1.27 -5.81 -10.33
CA ARG A 23 -0.13 -5.66 -10.68
C ARG A 23 -0.95 -6.90 -10.33
N LYS A 24 -0.35 -8.10 -10.48
CA LYS A 24 -1.00 -9.36 -10.07
C LYS A 24 -1.18 -9.46 -8.56
N LEU A 25 -0.27 -8.87 -7.78
CA LEU A 25 -0.36 -8.86 -6.31
C LEU A 25 -1.46 -7.92 -5.80
N ILE A 26 -1.89 -6.96 -6.62
CA ILE A 26 -2.93 -5.99 -6.26
C ILE A 26 -4.01 -6.01 -7.35
N PRO A 27 -4.92 -7.01 -7.33
CA PRO A 27 -5.87 -7.23 -8.43
C PRO A 27 -6.81 -6.04 -8.71
N ASP A 28 -7.14 -5.25 -7.69
CA ASP A 28 -8.11 -4.17 -7.81
C ASP A 28 -7.51 -2.86 -8.33
N ILE A 29 -6.19 -2.78 -8.47
CA ILE A 29 -5.54 -1.56 -8.94
C ILE A 29 -5.55 -1.49 -10.46
N SER A 30 -5.92 -0.31 -11.00
CA SER A 30 -5.79 -0.08 -12.43
C SER A 30 -4.32 0.16 -12.80
N GLN A 31 -3.97 -0.08 -14.07
CA GLN A 31 -2.63 0.19 -14.58
C GLN A 31 -2.26 1.67 -14.40
N LYS A 32 -3.21 2.56 -14.66
CA LYS A 32 -3.02 4.00 -14.49
C LYS A 32 -2.72 4.37 -13.04
N MET A 33 -3.48 3.82 -12.11
CA MET A 33 -3.31 4.09 -10.68
C MET A 33 -1.98 3.52 -10.16
N LEU A 34 -1.63 2.31 -10.57
CA LEU A 34 -0.35 1.71 -10.18
C LEU A 34 0.83 2.54 -10.71
N THR A 35 0.78 2.96 -11.96
CA THR A 35 1.83 3.81 -12.56
C THR A 35 1.96 5.13 -11.80
N SER A 36 0.84 5.78 -11.51
CA SER A 36 0.81 7.04 -10.76
C SER A 36 1.37 6.88 -9.35
N THR A 37 0.96 5.83 -8.66
CA THR A 37 1.42 5.53 -7.30
C THR A 37 2.92 5.25 -7.25
N LEU A 38 3.43 4.43 -8.16
CA LEU A 38 4.85 4.12 -8.26
C LEU A 38 5.68 5.36 -8.55
N ARG A 39 5.18 6.25 -9.41
CA ARG A 39 5.87 7.50 -9.73
C ARG A 39 5.97 8.41 -8.51
N THR A 40 4.90 8.50 -7.73
CA THR A 40 4.90 9.26 -6.47
C THR A 40 5.89 8.67 -5.46
N LEU A 41 5.87 7.35 -5.29
CA LEU A 41 6.78 6.65 -4.37
C LEU A 41 8.25 6.81 -4.78
N GLU A 42 8.53 6.76 -6.08
CA GLU A 42 9.87 7.01 -6.61
C GLU A 42 10.32 8.44 -6.33
N THR A 43 9.47 9.41 -6.60
CA THR A 43 9.76 10.84 -6.34
C THR A 43 10.04 11.10 -4.87
N ASP A 44 9.32 10.45 -3.97
CA ASP A 44 9.48 10.63 -2.52
C ASP A 44 10.59 9.76 -1.92
N GLY A 45 11.27 8.97 -2.73
CA GLY A 45 12.42 8.17 -2.29
C GLY A 45 12.06 6.88 -1.57
N TYR A 46 10.86 6.35 -1.76
CA TYR A 46 10.44 5.06 -1.17
C TYR A 46 10.68 3.88 -2.11
N VAL A 47 10.76 4.15 -3.41
CA VAL A 47 10.91 3.12 -4.45
C VAL A 47 11.99 3.55 -5.42
N THR A 48 12.80 2.59 -5.87
CA THR A 48 13.71 2.78 -6.99
C THR A 48 13.16 2.07 -8.23
N ARG A 49 13.36 2.68 -9.37
CA ARG A 49 12.96 2.15 -10.66
C ARG A 49 14.21 1.87 -11.48
N GLN A 50 14.34 0.67 -11.98
CA GLN A 50 15.45 0.28 -12.83
C GLN A 50 14.94 -0.23 -14.17
N VAL A 51 15.45 0.35 -15.25
CA VAL A 51 15.11 -0.01 -16.62
C VAL A 51 16.25 -0.83 -17.21
N PHE A 52 15.92 -2.00 -17.74
CA PHE A 52 16.87 -2.84 -18.44
C PHE A 52 16.66 -2.73 -19.95
N ALA A 53 17.73 -2.46 -20.68
CA ALA A 53 17.70 -2.33 -22.13
C ALA A 53 17.65 -3.72 -22.79
N GLU A 54 16.48 -4.31 -22.72
CA GLU A 54 16.18 -5.62 -23.33
C GLU A 54 15.10 -5.46 -24.39
N VAL A 55 14.80 -6.52 -25.13
CA VAL A 55 13.70 -6.56 -26.10
C VAL A 55 12.78 -7.72 -25.70
N PRO A 56 11.56 -7.48 -25.16
CA PRO A 56 11.02 -6.18 -24.76
C PRO A 56 11.72 -5.56 -23.54
N PRO A 57 11.63 -4.23 -23.36
CA PRO A 57 12.24 -3.57 -22.19
C PRO A 57 11.67 -4.09 -20.87
N ARG A 58 12.54 -4.29 -19.91
CA ARG A 58 12.15 -4.73 -18.57
C ARG A 58 12.30 -3.59 -17.58
N VAL A 59 11.28 -3.36 -16.77
CA VAL A 59 11.30 -2.37 -15.67
C VAL A 59 11.06 -3.10 -14.37
N GLU A 60 11.94 -2.87 -13.40
CA GLU A 60 11.83 -3.45 -12.07
C GLU A 60 11.76 -2.35 -11.01
N TYR A 61 11.00 -2.61 -9.95
CA TYR A 61 10.80 -1.72 -8.82
C TYR A 61 11.30 -2.39 -7.54
N SER A 62 11.99 -1.61 -6.71
CA SER A 62 12.51 -2.11 -5.43
C SER A 62 12.24 -1.08 -4.34
N LEU A 63 12.09 -1.54 -3.10
CA LEU A 63 11.99 -0.65 -1.94
C LEU A 63 13.37 -0.09 -1.59
N THR A 64 13.41 1.18 -1.21
CA THR A 64 14.60 1.83 -0.66
C THR A 64 14.75 1.51 0.83
N GLU A 65 15.91 1.84 1.41
CA GLU A 65 16.12 1.72 2.86
C GLU A 65 15.08 2.53 3.66
N ARG A 66 14.72 3.70 3.15
CA ARG A 66 13.66 4.52 3.76
C ARG A 66 12.34 3.76 3.86
N ALA A 67 11.94 3.11 2.77
CA ALA A 67 10.72 2.30 2.73
C ALA A 67 10.81 1.08 3.65
N ILE A 68 11.94 0.38 3.62
CA ILE A 68 12.18 -0.80 4.46
C ILE A 68 12.10 -0.44 5.94
N SER A 69 12.59 0.72 6.33
CA SER A 69 12.51 1.19 7.72
C SER A 69 11.07 1.46 8.17
N LEU A 70 10.18 1.77 7.24
CA LEU A 70 8.78 2.05 7.53
C LEU A 70 7.94 0.77 7.68
N ILE A 71 8.30 -0.29 6.99
CA ILE A 71 7.51 -1.55 6.97
C ILE A 71 7.21 -2.10 8.37
N PRO A 72 8.18 -2.22 9.31
CA PRO A 72 7.87 -2.70 10.65
C PRO A 72 6.86 -1.85 11.41
N LEU A 73 6.84 -0.54 11.16
CA LEU A 73 5.89 0.37 11.78
C LEU A 73 4.48 0.16 11.21
N ILE A 74 4.38 -0.12 9.91
CA ILE A 74 3.10 -0.46 9.27
C ILE A 74 2.59 -1.79 9.84
N ASP A 75 3.45 -2.80 9.98
CA ASP A 75 3.09 -4.08 10.57
C ASP A 75 2.56 -3.91 12.00
N SER A 76 3.24 -3.09 12.82
CA SER A 76 2.80 -2.79 14.18
C SER A 76 1.44 -2.11 14.20
N LEU A 77 1.19 -1.19 13.26
CA LEU A 77 -0.10 -0.52 13.15
C LEU A 77 -1.20 -1.50 12.77
N ILE A 78 -0.93 -2.41 11.84
CA ILE A 78 -1.88 -3.43 11.43
C ILE A 78 -2.21 -4.37 12.60
N GLU A 79 -1.20 -4.82 13.34
CA GLU A 79 -1.39 -5.67 14.53
C GLU A 79 -2.25 -4.96 15.57
N TRP A 80 -1.96 -3.69 15.84
CA TRP A 80 -2.76 -2.89 16.76
C TRP A 80 -4.20 -2.79 16.31
N ALA A 81 -4.43 -2.53 15.03
CA ALA A 81 -5.77 -2.40 14.48
C ALA A 81 -6.54 -3.73 14.58
N LEU A 82 -5.90 -4.85 14.29
CA LEU A 82 -6.52 -6.17 14.41
C LEU A 82 -6.87 -6.51 15.87
N ASP A 83 -5.97 -6.22 16.81
CA ASP A 83 -6.18 -6.49 18.23
C ASP A 83 -7.32 -5.64 18.81
N ASN A 84 -7.55 -4.45 18.27
CA ASN A 84 -8.56 -3.53 18.74
C ASN A 84 -9.84 -3.51 17.88
N MET A 85 -9.88 -4.28 16.81
CA MET A 85 -10.98 -4.26 15.85
C MET A 85 -12.34 -4.58 16.49
N ALA A 86 -12.40 -5.56 17.37
CA ALA A 86 -13.63 -5.95 18.06
C ALA A 86 -14.18 -4.79 18.90
N ASP A 87 -13.32 -4.10 19.64
CA ASP A 87 -13.69 -2.97 20.46
C ASP A 87 -14.13 -1.78 19.61
N ILE A 88 -13.41 -1.50 18.51
CA ILE A 88 -13.75 -0.44 17.57
C ILE A 88 -15.12 -0.68 16.95
N LEU A 89 -15.39 -1.89 16.48
CA LEU A 89 -16.68 -2.25 15.90
C LEU A 89 -17.80 -2.20 16.92
N SER A 90 -17.55 -2.64 18.16
CA SER A 90 -18.51 -2.55 19.25
C SER A 90 -18.89 -1.09 19.54
N ASP A 91 -17.92 -0.21 19.61
CA ASP A 91 -18.16 1.22 19.84
C ASP A 91 -18.91 1.87 18.69
N ARG A 92 -18.58 1.52 17.44
CA ARG A 92 -19.32 2.00 16.27
C ARG A 92 -20.79 1.58 16.32
N ASN A 93 -21.07 0.34 16.70
CA ASN A 93 -22.44 -0.14 16.82
C ASN A 93 -23.21 0.59 17.93
N LYS A 94 -22.57 0.88 19.07
CA LYS A 94 -23.18 1.64 20.16
C LYS A 94 -23.53 3.06 19.75
N ASN A 95 -22.72 3.67 18.88
CA ASN A 95 -22.85 5.06 18.46
C ASN A 95 -23.43 5.23 17.07
N LYS A 96 -23.93 4.17 16.47
CA LYS A 96 -24.41 4.16 15.09
C LYS A 96 -25.49 5.22 14.83
N TRP A 97 -26.48 5.32 15.74
CA TRP A 97 -27.57 6.28 15.61
C TRP A 97 -27.06 7.73 15.68
N TYR A 98 -26.03 8.00 16.46
CA TYR A 98 -25.42 9.33 16.56
C TYR A 98 -24.78 9.77 15.26
N TYR A 99 -24.00 8.89 14.62
CA TYR A 99 -23.36 9.17 13.35
C TYR A 99 -24.37 9.35 12.21
N GLU A 100 -25.36 8.50 12.16
CA GLU A 100 -26.44 8.61 11.16
C GLU A 100 -27.19 9.91 11.30
N ARG A 101 -27.47 10.34 12.53
CA ARG A 101 -28.15 11.60 12.80
C ARG A 101 -27.32 12.81 12.39
N ASN A 102 -26.02 12.79 12.66
CA ASN A 102 -25.11 13.87 12.29
C ASN A 102 -24.96 13.98 10.77
N ASP A 103 -24.90 12.86 10.07
CA ASP A 103 -24.83 12.86 8.61
C ASP A 103 -26.06 13.49 7.97
N LYS A 104 -27.24 13.29 8.54
CA LYS A 104 -28.47 13.90 8.05
C LYS A 104 -28.52 15.41 8.26
N ASN A 105 -27.78 15.92 9.24
CA ASN A 105 -27.73 17.33 9.59
C ASN A 105 -26.55 18.08 8.95
N ALA A 106 -25.69 17.36 8.26
CA ALA A 106 -24.50 17.92 7.64
C ALA A 106 -24.82 18.56 6.24
#